data_c835984fb9248978fd73e844d81ca828
#
_entry.id   c835984fb9248978fd73e844d81ca828
#
_cell.length_a   1.000
_cell.length_b   1.000
_cell.length_c   1.000
_cell.angle_alpha   90.00
_cell.angle_beta   90.00
_cell.angle_gamma   90.00
#
_symmetry.space_group_name_H-M   'P 1'
#
loop_
_entity.id
_entity.type
_entity.pdbx_description
1 polymer ?
#
loop_
_entity_poly.entity_id
_entity_poly.type
_entity_poly.pdbx_seq_one_letter_code
_entity_poly.pdbx_strand_id
1 'polypeptide(L)'
;VRVLAFFEKAKRGEATSFKSEMRVLKSGTLNQWNWVRMNVVLNRYDPENGLIELIGVNYDITELKETEQKLIEAKEKAEEADRLKSAFLANMSHEIRTPLNAIVGFSSLLVETEDQGEKREYSKMVEENNELLLQLISDILDLSKIEAGTLEYIKRPMNLGEVCRTIYAVHKERVKEGVTPVSY
;
A
#
# COMPACT_ATOMS: atom_id res chain seq x y z
N VAL A 1 -2.66 -10.80 -36.96
CA VAL A 1 -1.42 -11.56 -37.22
C VAL A 1 -1.58 -13.04 -36.85
N ARG A 2 -2.03 -13.45 -35.67
CA ARG A 2 -2.12 -14.85 -35.23
C ARG A 2 -3.14 -15.68 -36.04
N VAL A 3 -4.28 -15.12 -36.39
CA VAL A 3 -5.34 -15.79 -37.18
C VAL A 3 -4.85 -16.06 -38.59
N LEU A 4 -4.20 -15.10 -39.25
CA LEU A 4 -3.62 -15.30 -40.60
C LEU A 4 -2.55 -16.39 -40.61
N ALA A 5 -1.69 -16.42 -39.58
CA ALA A 5 -0.69 -17.46 -39.44
C ALA A 5 -1.31 -18.87 -39.29
N PHE A 6 -2.45 -18.97 -38.60
CA PHE A 6 -3.20 -20.21 -38.50
C PHE A 6 -3.73 -20.65 -39.88
N PHE A 7 -4.31 -19.76 -40.67
CA PHE A 7 -4.81 -20.10 -42.02
C PHE A 7 -3.70 -20.64 -42.92
N GLU A 8 -2.53 -20.04 -42.92
CA GLU A 8 -1.40 -20.51 -43.71
C GLU A 8 -0.90 -21.89 -43.25
N LYS A 9 -0.89 -22.17 -41.96
CA LYS A 9 -0.56 -23.48 -41.41
C LYS A 9 -1.64 -24.53 -41.72
N ALA A 10 -2.91 -24.14 -41.63
CA ALA A 10 -4.03 -25.02 -41.97
C ALA A 10 -4.02 -25.47 -43.43
N LYS A 11 -3.71 -24.55 -44.38
CA LYS A 11 -3.53 -24.87 -45.81
C LYS A 11 -2.43 -25.89 -46.06
N ARG A 12 -1.38 -25.91 -45.25
CA ARG A 12 -0.26 -26.82 -45.34
C ARG A 12 -0.47 -28.12 -44.54
N GLY A 13 -1.61 -28.27 -43.89
CA GLY A 13 -1.89 -29.42 -43.03
C GLY A 13 -1.11 -29.44 -41.70
N GLU A 14 -0.42 -28.32 -41.36
CA GLU A 14 0.42 -28.21 -40.17
C GLU A 14 -0.39 -27.85 -38.90
N ALA A 15 -1.65 -27.41 -39.06
CA ALA A 15 -2.49 -27.04 -37.93
C ALA A 15 -3.96 -27.40 -38.24
N THR A 16 -4.62 -28.08 -37.28
CA THR A 16 -6.03 -28.45 -37.34
C THR A 16 -6.92 -27.72 -36.38
N SER A 17 -6.35 -26.99 -35.44
CA SER A 17 -7.12 -26.22 -34.47
C SER A 17 -6.41 -24.91 -34.08
N PHE A 18 -7.21 -23.91 -33.66
CA PHE A 18 -6.73 -22.62 -33.19
C PHE A 18 -7.49 -22.20 -31.97
N LYS A 19 -6.76 -21.82 -30.91
CA LYS A 19 -7.30 -21.25 -29.69
C LYS A 19 -6.62 -19.91 -29.43
N SER A 20 -7.41 -18.89 -29.19
CA SER A 20 -6.87 -17.57 -28.83
C SER A 20 -7.87 -16.76 -28.00
N GLU A 21 -7.35 -15.95 -27.12
CA GLU A 21 -8.09 -14.88 -26.46
C GLU A 21 -7.72 -13.56 -27.13
N MET A 22 -8.71 -12.76 -27.44
CA MET A 22 -8.51 -11.49 -28.12
C MET A 22 -9.59 -10.48 -27.76
N ARG A 23 -9.27 -9.21 -27.88
CA ARG A 23 -10.26 -8.14 -27.78
C ARG A 23 -10.94 -7.94 -29.12
N VAL A 24 -12.25 -7.91 -29.10
CA VAL A 24 -13.10 -7.69 -30.27
C VAL A 24 -13.93 -6.44 -30.02
N LEU A 25 -14.02 -5.56 -31.00
CA LEU A 25 -14.85 -4.37 -30.92
C LEU A 25 -16.33 -4.79 -30.79
N LYS A 26 -17.02 -4.26 -29.81
CA LYS A 26 -18.44 -4.51 -29.62
C LYS A 26 -19.24 -3.92 -30.77
N SER A 27 -20.09 -4.72 -31.39
CA SER A 27 -20.92 -4.29 -32.52
C SER A 27 -21.74 -3.04 -32.15
N GLY A 28 -21.76 -2.06 -33.05
CA GLY A 28 -22.49 -0.81 -32.83
C GLY A 28 -21.80 0.20 -31.92
N THR A 29 -20.56 -0.04 -31.50
CA THR A 29 -19.79 0.90 -30.67
C THR A 29 -18.43 1.21 -31.31
N LEU A 30 -17.90 2.42 -31.06
CA LEU A 30 -16.60 2.86 -31.59
C LEU A 30 -15.41 2.54 -30.67
N ASN A 31 -15.67 2.37 -29.35
CA ASN A 31 -14.60 2.26 -28.35
C ASN A 31 -14.87 1.22 -27.25
N GLN A 32 -15.86 0.35 -27.39
CA GLN A 32 -16.13 -0.72 -26.44
C GLN A 32 -15.59 -2.04 -26.98
N TRP A 33 -14.85 -2.75 -26.13
CA TRP A 33 -14.19 -4.00 -26.46
C TRP A 33 -14.66 -5.11 -25.55
N ASN A 34 -14.98 -6.26 -26.15
CA ASN A 34 -15.22 -7.49 -25.41
C ASN A 34 -14.02 -8.41 -25.52
N TRP A 35 -13.73 -9.15 -24.48
CA TRP A 35 -12.79 -10.25 -24.52
C TRP A 35 -13.50 -11.49 -25.02
N VAL A 36 -12.96 -12.06 -26.09
CA VAL A 36 -13.52 -13.28 -26.70
C VAL A 36 -12.46 -14.37 -26.71
N ARG A 37 -12.83 -15.54 -26.20
CA ARG A 37 -12.06 -16.77 -26.36
C ARG A 37 -12.60 -17.50 -27.56
N MET A 38 -11.77 -17.61 -28.59
CA MET A 38 -12.06 -18.30 -29.85
C MET A 38 -11.44 -19.70 -29.83
N ASN A 39 -12.27 -20.72 -30.07
CA ASN A 39 -11.84 -22.09 -30.29
C ASN A 39 -12.36 -22.52 -31.68
N VAL A 40 -11.46 -22.78 -32.62
CA VAL A 40 -11.78 -23.10 -34.01
C VAL A 40 -11.04 -24.35 -34.41
N VAL A 41 -11.72 -25.21 -35.16
CA VAL A 41 -11.18 -26.44 -35.73
C VAL A 41 -11.34 -26.38 -37.24
N LEU A 42 -10.33 -26.85 -37.97
CA LEU A 42 -10.41 -27.02 -39.40
C LEU A 42 -11.32 -28.20 -39.69
N ASN A 43 -12.47 -27.95 -40.35
CA ASN A 43 -13.39 -28.99 -40.79
C ASN A 43 -12.98 -29.55 -42.16
N ARG A 44 -12.71 -28.67 -43.12
CA ARG A 44 -12.34 -29.05 -44.49
C ARG A 44 -11.44 -28.01 -45.12
N TYR A 45 -10.49 -28.46 -45.90
CA TYR A 45 -9.72 -27.63 -46.83
C TYR A 45 -9.87 -28.18 -48.25
N ASP A 46 -10.28 -27.33 -49.19
CA ASP A 46 -10.36 -27.64 -50.62
C ASP A 46 -9.21 -26.90 -51.33
N PRO A 47 -8.16 -27.61 -51.75
CA PRO A 47 -7.01 -26.98 -52.40
C PRO A 47 -7.33 -26.49 -53.82
N GLU A 48 -8.35 -27.02 -54.52
CA GLU A 48 -8.71 -26.61 -55.86
C GLU A 48 -9.33 -25.21 -55.88
N ASN A 49 -10.19 -24.95 -54.93
CA ASN A 49 -10.88 -23.64 -54.77
C ASN A 49 -10.26 -22.75 -53.71
N GLY A 50 -9.24 -23.23 -52.98
CA GLY A 50 -8.62 -22.51 -51.85
C GLY A 50 -9.57 -22.30 -50.67
N LEU A 51 -10.70 -23.03 -50.60
CA LEU A 51 -11.73 -22.86 -49.56
C LEU A 51 -11.34 -23.56 -48.28
N ILE A 52 -11.42 -22.83 -47.18
CA ILE A 52 -11.22 -23.35 -45.82
C ILE A 52 -12.55 -23.30 -45.08
N GLU A 53 -13.02 -24.41 -44.60
CA GLU A 53 -14.20 -24.53 -43.74
C GLU A 53 -13.76 -24.72 -42.29
N LEU A 54 -14.21 -23.84 -41.43
CA LEU A 54 -13.88 -23.84 -40.01
C LEU A 54 -15.15 -24.00 -39.20
N ILE A 55 -15.08 -24.80 -38.15
CA ILE A 55 -16.13 -24.90 -37.12
C ILE A 55 -15.52 -24.45 -35.82
N GLY A 56 -16.24 -23.58 -35.10
CA GLY A 56 -15.72 -23.06 -33.84
C GLY A 56 -16.80 -22.48 -32.93
N VAL A 57 -16.40 -22.29 -31.67
CA VAL A 57 -17.23 -21.66 -30.65
C VAL A 57 -16.46 -20.48 -30.06
N ASN A 58 -17.13 -19.39 -29.98
CA ASN A 58 -16.61 -18.17 -29.36
C ASN A 58 -17.33 -17.92 -28.03
N TYR A 59 -16.56 -17.70 -26.99
CA TYR A 59 -17.07 -17.37 -25.67
C TYR A 59 -16.74 -15.92 -25.35
N ASP A 60 -17.72 -15.15 -24.90
CA ASP A 60 -17.48 -13.87 -24.27
C ASP A 60 -16.90 -14.12 -22.87
N ILE A 61 -15.69 -13.70 -22.65
CA ILE A 61 -14.96 -13.83 -21.38
C ILE A 61 -14.67 -12.46 -20.74
N THR A 62 -15.43 -11.43 -21.12
CA THR A 62 -15.21 -10.06 -20.65
C THR A 62 -15.39 -9.98 -19.14
N GLU A 63 -16.49 -10.49 -18.60
CA GLU A 63 -16.77 -10.52 -17.17
C GLU A 63 -15.70 -11.30 -16.39
N LEU A 64 -15.23 -12.42 -16.96
CA LEU A 64 -14.15 -13.21 -16.36
C LEU A 64 -12.86 -12.39 -16.27
N LYS A 65 -12.49 -11.69 -17.35
CA LYS A 65 -11.29 -10.84 -17.39
C LYS A 65 -11.38 -9.64 -16.45
N GLU A 66 -12.55 -9.01 -16.37
CA GLU A 66 -12.78 -7.91 -15.43
C GLU A 66 -12.70 -8.38 -13.97
N THR A 67 -13.23 -9.56 -13.68
CA THR A 67 -13.17 -10.14 -12.34
C THR A 67 -11.74 -10.55 -11.97
N GLU A 68 -11.02 -11.16 -12.91
CA GLU A 68 -9.60 -11.50 -12.74
C GLU A 68 -8.78 -10.24 -12.43
N GLN A 69 -8.99 -9.16 -13.19
CA GLN A 69 -8.30 -7.89 -12.99
C GLN A 69 -8.60 -7.27 -11.61
N LYS A 70 -9.88 -7.23 -11.22
CA LYS A 70 -10.29 -6.75 -9.88
C LYS A 70 -9.67 -7.57 -8.75
N LEU A 71 -9.56 -8.88 -8.94
CA LEU A 71 -8.94 -9.76 -7.95
C LEU A 71 -7.44 -9.49 -7.82
N ILE A 72 -6.75 -9.29 -8.95
CA ILE A 72 -5.32 -8.92 -8.96
C ILE A 72 -5.11 -7.60 -8.21
N GLU A 73 -5.89 -6.57 -8.55
CA GLU A 73 -5.80 -5.26 -7.89
C GLU A 73 -6.11 -5.31 -6.38
N ALA A 74 -7.11 -6.10 -5.99
CA ALA A 74 -7.45 -6.30 -4.58
C ALA A 74 -6.32 -7.04 -3.84
N LYS A 75 -5.72 -8.05 -4.48
CA LYS A 75 -4.58 -8.79 -3.94
C LYS A 75 -3.37 -7.87 -3.74
N GLU A 76 -2.99 -7.09 -4.76
CA GLU A 76 -1.86 -6.17 -4.68
C GLU A 76 -2.03 -5.14 -3.56
N LYS A 77 -3.24 -4.59 -3.42
CA LYS A 77 -3.56 -3.67 -2.31
C LYS A 77 -3.46 -4.34 -0.94
N ALA A 78 -3.92 -5.59 -0.82
CA ALA A 78 -3.83 -6.33 0.44
C ALA A 78 -2.37 -6.66 0.81
N GLU A 79 -1.57 -7.09 -0.16
CA GLU A 79 -0.13 -7.39 0.02
C GLU A 79 0.66 -6.13 0.40
N GLU A 80 0.37 -4.99 -0.22
CA GLU A 80 1.01 -3.72 0.13
C GLU A 80 0.61 -3.26 1.54
N ALA A 81 -0.66 -3.36 1.92
CA ALA A 81 -1.13 -3.05 3.28
C ALA A 81 -0.45 -3.94 4.33
N ASP A 82 -0.29 -5.23 4.07
CA ASP A 82 0.39 -6.17 4.97
C ASP A 82 1.88 -5.85 5.10
N ARG A 83 2.54 -5.51 3.99
CA ARG A 83 3.94 -5.07 3.98
C ARG A 83 4.14 -3.79 4.81
N LEU A 84 3.28 -2.79 4.63
CA LEU A 84 3.34 -1.54 5.39
C LEU A 84 3.10 -1.79 6.90
N LYS A 85 2.14 -2.64 7.24
CA LYS A 85 1.87 -3.03 8.63
C LYS A 85 3.06 -3.74 9.27
N SER A 86 3.70 -4.66 8.55
CA SER A 86 4.88 -5.38 9.04
C SER A 86 6.07 -4.44 9.25
N ALA A 87 6.32 -3.53 8.32
CA ALA A 87 7.37 -2.51 8.44
C ALA A 87 7.08 -1.55 9.61
N PHE A 88 5.82 -1.14 9.80
CA PHE A 88 5.41 -0.32 10.93
C PHE A 88 5.70 -1.00 12.26
N LEU A 89 5.29 -2.27 12.43
CA LEU A 89 5.53 -3.02 13.66
C LEU A 89 7.03 -3.21 13.96
N ALA A 90 7.83 -3.46 12.92
CA ALA A 90 9.28 -3.57 13.06
C ALA A 90 9.91 -2.23 13.53
N ASN A 91 9.51 -1.11 12.92
CA ASN A 91 9.99 0.21 13.30
C ASN A 91 9.54 0.58 14.73
N MET A 92 8.27 0.33 15.08
CA MET A 92 7.77 0.58 16.44
C MET A 92 8.52 -0.23 17.50
N SER A 93 8.88 -1.48 17.18
CA SER A 93 9.70 -2.31 18.08
C SER A 93 11.08 -1.69 18.34
N HIS A 94 11.68 -1.07 17.33
CA HIS A 94 12.95 -0.35 17.47
C HIS A 94 12.80 0.94 18.26
N GLU A 95 11.79 1.75 17.95
CA GLU A 95 11.51 3.02 18.63
C GLU A 95 11.17 2.83 20.12
N ILE A 96 10.51 1.74 20.48
CA ILE A 96 10.23 1.37 21.88
C ILE A 96 11.48 0.86 22.59
N ARG A 97 12.32 0.06 21.91
CA ARG A 97 13.49 -0.57 22.52
C ARG A 97 14.53 0.44 22.96
N THR A 98 14.74 1.50 22.19
CA THR A 98 15.76 2.51 22.46
C THR A 98 15.54 3.22 23.80
N PRO A 99 14.39 3.88 24.07
CA PRO A 99 14.13 4.50 25.37
C PRO A 99 14.05 3.48 26.50
N LEU A 100 13.52 2.27 26.25
CA LEU A 100 13.46 1.22 27.26
C LEU A 100 14.86 0.79 27.72
N ASN A 101 15.79 0.58 26.79
CA ASN A 101 17.18 0.25 27.12
C ASN A 101 17.88 1.39 27.88
N ALA A 102 17.59 2.64 27.52
CA ALA A 102 18.10 3.80 28.24
C ALA A 102 17.58 3.84 29.68
N ILE A 103 16.25 3.62 29.88
CA ILE A 103 15.64 3.55 31.22
C ILE A 103 16.32 2.45 32.06
N VAL A 104 16.48 1.25 31.51
CA VAL A 104 17.11 0.13 32.19
C VAL A 104 18.57 0.44 32.54
N GLY A 105 19.35 0.98 31.57
CA GLY A 105 20.76 1.30 31.77
C GLY A 105 20.98 2.39 32.82
N PHE A 106 20.29 3.51 32.72
CA PHE A 106 20.39 4.60 33.69
C PHE A 106 19.85 4.23 35.06
N SER A 107 18.81 3.40 35.14
CA SER A 107 18.32 2.87 36.41
C SER A 107 19.37 2.00 37.11
N SER A 108 20.15 1.21 36.38
CA SER A 108 21.25 0.40 36.95
C SER A 108 22.36 1.32 37.45
N LEU A 109 22.78 2.31 36.68
CA LEU A 109 23.78 3.30 37.08
C LEU A 109 23.35 4.12 38.31
N LEU A 110 22.04 4.45 38.39
CA LEU A 110 21.47 5.20 39.52
C LEU A 110 21.62 4.42 40.86
N VAL A 111 21.57 3.08 40.80
CA VAL A 111 21.74 2.24 42.00
C VAL A 111 23.21 2.09 42.37
N GLU A 112 24.13 2.09 41.39
CA GLU A 112 25.56 1.85 41.61
C GLU A 112 26.33 3.10 42.04
N THR A 113 25.89 4.32 41.66
CA THR A 113 26.62 5.55 41.98
C THR A 113 26.29 6.07 43.38
N GLU A 114 27.29 6.58 44.07
CA GLU A 114 27.18 7.31 45.34
C GLU A 114 27.11 8.84 45.12
N ASP A 115 27.52 9.35 43.96
CA ASP A 115 27.55 10.76 43.64
C ASP A 115 26.16 11.36 43.44
N GLN A 116 25.83 12.42 44.18
CA GLN A 116 24.54 13.06 44.12
C GLN A 116 24.30 13.86 42.81
N GLY A 117 25.37 14.30 42.15
CA GLY A 117 25.30 14.96 40.85
C GLY A 117 24.91 13.96 39.75
N GLU A 118 25.61 12.82 39.70
CA GLU A 118 25.30 11.71 38.78
C GLU A 118 23.89 11.15 39.02
N LYS A 119 23.48 10.99 40.28
CA LYS A 119 22.12 10.56 40.62
C LYS A 119 21.04 11.43 39.98
N ARG A 120 21.22 12.76 40.05
CA ARG A 120 20.27 13.70 39.45
C ARG A 120 20.26 13.60 37.92
N GLU A 121 21.43 13.46 37.34
CA GLU A 121 21.56 13.30 35.87
C GLU A 121 20.90 12.03 35.37
N TYR A 122 21.20 10.88 35.99
CA TYR A 122 20.62 9.60 35.61
C TYR A 122 19.11 9.56 35.86
N SER A 123 18.62 10.12 36.95
CA SER A 123 17.17 10.27 37.22
C SER A 123 16.49 11.07 36.12
N LYS A 124 17.07 12.19 35.70
CA LYS A 124 16.55 13.00 34.60
C LYS A 124 16.52 12.23 33.27
N MET A 125 17.58 11.45 32.96
CA MET A 125 17.60 10.62 31.75
C MET A 125 16.53 9.54 31.78
N VAL A 126 16.26 8.93 32.93
CA VAL A 126 15.15 7.96 33.07
C VAL A 126 13.81 8.62 32.84
N GLU A 127 13.61 9.82 33.41
CA GLU A 127 12.36 10.58 33.29
C GLU A 127 12.08 11.00 31.83
N GLU A 128 13.07 11.58 31.15
CA GLU A 128 12.99 11.97 29.75
C GLU A 128 12.66 10.79 28.80
N ASN A 129 13.32 9.63 29.02
CA ASN A 129 13.06 8.44 28.21
C ASN A 129 11.69 7.79 28.52
N ASN A 130 11.21 7.91 29.77
CA ASN A 130 9.87 7.47 30.13
C ASN A 130 8.78 8.32 29.47
N GLU A 131 8.94 9.65 29.45
CA GLU A 131 8.03 10.54 28.74
C GLU A 131 7.98 10.24 27.23
N LEU A 132 9.16 10.01 26.62
CA LEU A 132 9.25 9.61 25.21
C LEU A 132 8.50 8.29 24.96
N LEU A 133 8.67 7.30 25.82
CA LEU A 133 7.99 6.00 25.69
C LEU A 133 6.46 6.13 25.81
N LEU A 134 5.99 6.93 26.76
CA LEU A 134 4.56 7.20 26.94
C LEU A 134 3.96 7.90 25.71
N GLN A 135 4.70 8.84 25.13
CA GLN A 135 4.27 9.50 23.89
C GLN A 135 4.15 8.51 22.73
N LEU A 136 5.16 7.65 22.53
CA LEU A 136 5.13 6.62 21.49
C LEU A 136 3.95 5.66 21.64
N ILE A 137 3.64 5.25 22.87
CA ILE A 137 2.48 4.39 23.16
C ILE A 137 1.18 5.12 22.81
N SER A 138 1.07 6.40 23.17
CA SER A 138 -0.12 7.21 22.84
C SER A 138 -0.30 7.32 21.33
N ASP A 139 0.78 7.58 20.59
CA ASP A 139 0.76 7.70 19.12
C ASP A 139 0.30 6.39 18.45
N ILE A 140 0.79 5.24 18.95
CA ILE A 140 0.36 3.90 18.46
C ILE A 140 -1.13 3.66 18.74
N LEU A 141 -1.61 4.02 19.92
CA LEU A 141 -3.02 3.85 20.29
C LEU A 141 -3.93 4.75 19.43
N ASP A 142 -3.51 5.99 19.17
CA ASP A 142 -4.28 6.90 18.33
C ASP A 142 -4.30 6.43 16.87
N LEU A 143 -3.18 5.93 16.33
CA LEU A 143 -3.16 5.30 15.02
C LEU A 143 -4.09 4.07 14.96
N SER A 144 -4.09 3.23 15.99
CA SER A 144 -4.97 2.07 16.08
C SER A 144 -6.45 2.45 16.08
N LYS A 145 -6.82 3.56 16.74
CA LYS A 145 -8.19 4.10 16.71
C LYS A 145 -8.56 4.63 15.33
N ILE A 146 -7.62 5.27 14.62
CA ILE A 146 -7.81 5.75 13.24
C ILE A 146 -8.08 4.56 12.31
N GLU A 147 -7.23 3.53 12.36
CA GLU A 147 -7.40 2.33 11.55
C GLU A 147 -8.71 1.59 11.83
N ALA A 148 -9.11 1.52 13.10
CA ALA A 148 -10.39 0.92 13.50
C ALA A 148 -11.62 1.79 13.18
N GLY A 149 -11.43 3.04 12.73
CA GLY A 149 -12.53 3.99 12.50
C GLY A 149 -13.25 4.41 13.80
N THR A 150 -12.60 4.23 14.94
CA THR A 150 -13.17 4.53 16.27
C THR A 150 -12.68 5.87 16.85
N LEU A 151 -11.94 6.65 16.06
CA LEU A 151 -11.49 7.96 16.48
C LEU A 151 -12.68 8.94 16.57
N GLU A 152 -12.97 9.39 17.77
CA GLU A 152 -14.02 10.38 18.01
C GLU A 152 -13.47 11.79 17.83
N TYR A 153 -14.10 12.57 16.95
CA TYR A 153 -13.77 13.99 16.75
C TYR A 153 -14.69 14.88 17.57
N ILE A 154 -14.17 15.50 18.62
CA ILE A 154 -14.91 16.47 19.41
C ILE A 154 -14.70 17.86 18.80
N LYS A 155 -15.69 18.35 18.08
CA LYS A 155 -15.66 19.72 17.52
C LYS A 155 -16.03 20.74 18.60
N ARG A 156 -15.11 21.67 18.88
CA ARG A 156 -15.34 22.78 19.81
C ARG A 156 -14.99 24.10 19.14
N PRO A 157 -15.74 25.18 19.41
CA PRO A 157 -15.29 26.52 19.01
C PRO A 157 -13.94 26.82 19.64
N MET A 158 -13.01 27.35 18.88
CA MET A 158 -11.68 27.69 19.36
C MET A 158 -11.26 29.07 18.86
N ASN A 159 -10.48 29.79 19.65
CA ASN A 159 -9.85 31.03 19.24
C ASN A 159 -8.49 30.68 18.59
N LEU A 160 -8.42 30.76 17.26
CA LEU A 160 -7.20 30.42 16.51
C LEU A 160 -6.00 31.29 16.96
N GLY A 161 -6.21 32.59 17.27
CA GLY A 161 -5.16 33.47 17.74
C GLY A 161 -4.60 33.06 19.11
N GLU A 162 -5.41 32.43 19.94
CA GLU A 162 -4.97 31.93 21.26
C GLU A 162 -4.14 30.64 21.07
N VAL A 163 -4.57 29.75 20.20
CA VAL A 163 -3.82 28.52 19.85
C VAL A 163 -2.46 28.87 19.26
N CYS A 164 -2.40 29.80 18.32
CA CYS A 164 -1.14 30.24 17.71
C CYS A 164 -0.20 30.85 18.76
N ARG A 165 -0.74 31.65 19.67
CA ARG A 165 0.07 32.22 20.79
C ARG A 165 0.61 31.16 21.73
N THR A 166 -0.18 30.14 22.05
CA THR A 166 0.26 29.04 22.90
C THR A 166 1.36 28.22 22.21
N ILE A 167 1.19 27.87 20.94
CA ILE A 167 2.21 27.16 20.14
C ILE A 167 3.49 27.99 20.07
N TYR A 168 3.38 29.29 19.81
CA TYR A 168 4.53 30.18 19.76
C TYR A 168 5.26 30.23 21.08
N ALA A 169 4.54 30.37 22.22
CA ALA A 169 5.13 30.41 23.55
C ALA A 169 5.90 29.12 23.90
N VAL A 170 5.32 27.96 23.61
CA VAL A 170 5.94 26.66 23.89
C VAL A 170 7.21 26.44 23.03
N HIS A 171 7.21 26.89 21.77
CA HIS A 171 8.34 26.69 20.89
C HIS A 171 9.38 27.79 20.89
N LYS A 172 9.05 28.97 21.44
CA LYS A 172 9.97 30.11 21.52
C LYS A 172 11.26 29.77 22.28
N GLU A 173 11.18 28.99 23.33
CA GLU A 173 12.34 28.58 24.14
C GLU A 173 13.18 27.48 23.44
N ARG A 174 12.59 26.74 22.45
CA ARG A 174 13.28 25.70 21.71
C ARG A 174 14.03 26.22 20.47
N VAL A 175 13.79 27.46 20.07
CA VAL A 175 14.49 28.09 18.94
C VAL A 175 15.92 28.43 19.40
N LYS A 176 16.90 27.67 18.91
CA LYS A 176 18.31 27.97 19.16
C LYS A 176 18.66 29.33 18.54
N GLU A 177 19.53 30.09 19.22
CA GLU A 177 20.07 31.35 18.71
C GLU A 177 20.56 31.17 17.25
N GLY A 178 20.03 31.99 16.35
CA GLY A 178 20.39 31.97 14.92
C GLY A 178 19.25 31.56 13.98
N VAL A 179 18.12 31.08 14.48
CA VAL A 179 16.91 30.85 13.66
C VAL A 179 15.95 32.03 13.83
N THR A 180 15.74 32.78 12.76
CA THR A 180 14.81 33.92 12.78
C THR A 180 13.36 33.39 12.91
N PRO A 181 12.62 33.74 13.99
CA PRO A 181 11.23 33.33 14.09
C PRO A 181 10.42 33.99 12.97
N VAL A 182 9.59 33.21 12.31
CA VAL A 182 8.64 33.74 11.31
C VAL A 182 7.66 34.64 12.07
N SER A 183 7.71 35.95 11.81
CA SER A 183 6.73 36.88 12.33
C SER A 183 5.49 36.84 11.42
N TYR A 184 4.33 36.63 11.99
CA TYR A 184 3.03 36.77 11.33
C TYR A 184 2.47 38.19 11.56
#